data_02c1b0c1de25982dec9fb00826dfb094
#
_entry.id   02c1b0c1de25982dec9fb00826dfb094
#
_cell.length_a   1.000
_cell.length_b   1.000
_cell.length_c   1.000
_cell.angle_alpha   90.00
_cell.angle_beta   90.00
_cell.angle_gamma   90.00
#
_symmetry.space_group_name_H-M   'P 1'
#
loop_
_entity.id
_entity.type
_entity.pdbx_description
1 polymer ?
#
loop_
_entity_poly.entity_id
_entity_poly.type
_entity_poly.pdbx_seq_one_letter_code
_entity_poly.pdbx_strand_id
1 'polypeptide(L)'
;MRPTFTLGIEEEYQTIDPETRDLRSHIQTEMLAQGKLRLEERVKAEMHQSVIEVGTRICQNIEEAREDIYDLRRNMIHLAEENGLVLVAGATHPFADWRDQEIYPDPRYDKVVEDLQLVARSNLIFGLHVHVGIEDKEAAIQIMNSLRYFLPHILALSTNSPFWLGMETGYKSYRAKVFENFPRTNLPDSFGSYSEFENYVNLLIKTNCIDNAKKIWWDVRPHPYFDTVEVRVCDIPLRAEETVAIAALIQATACKLWKLHEGNMDYRQYSRALLMENKFRAVRYGLDGKLIDFGKESEVDERELIGEYLNFIDDVVPELGSRSAIDYIKTMLETGSGADRQLKVFRETGDLKMVVDYMAEETRAGLDL
;
A
#
# COMPACT_ATOMS: atom_id res chain seq x y z
N MET A 1 12.12 22.21 12.66
CA MET A 1 13.32 21.32 12.45
C MET A 1 13.07 20.52 11.19
N ARG A 2 14.12 20.30 10.35
CA ARG A 2 13.95 19.45 9.15
C ARG A 2 13.66 18.00 9.59
N PRO A 3 12.62 17.34 9.05
CA PRO A 3 12.36 15.92 9.29
C PRO A 3 13.50 15.04 8.77
N THR A 4 13.62 13.85 9.34
CA THR A 4 14.65 12.88 8.91
C THR A 4 14.31 12.27 7.56
N PHE A 5 13.03 12.20 7.19
CA PHE A 5 12.52 11.50 6.01
C PHE A 5 12.98 10.02 5.93
N THR A 6 13.27 9.40 7.07
CA THR A 6 13.53 7.97 7.12
C THR A 6 12.35 7.17 6.58
N LEU A 7 12.61 5.96 6.12
CA LEU A 7 11.60 5.08 5.54
C LEU A 7 11.37 3.85 6.41
N GLY A 8 10.09 3.45 6.53
CA GLY A 8 9.66 2.14 6.95
C GLY A 8 8.67 1.61 5.93
N ILE A 9 8.81 0.37 5.49
CA ILE A 9 7.97 -0.22 4.46
C ILE A 9 7.40 -1.52 4.99
N GLU A 10 6.09 -1.71 4.86
CA GLU A 10 5.39 -2.96 5.20
C GLU A 10 4.76 -3.53 3.93
N GLU A 11 5.02 -4.82 3.66
CA GLU A 11 4.43 -5.56 2.55
C GLU A 11 3.65 -6.76 3.08
N GLU A 12 2.45 -6.99 2.53
CA GLU A 12 1.58 -8.13 2.84
C GLU A 12 1.60 -9.13 1.68
N TYR A 13 1.93 -10.39 1.96
CA TYR A 13 2.06 -11.43 0.94
C TYR A 13 1.01 -12.52 1.11
N GLN A 14 0.67 -13.13 -0.04
CA GLN A 14 -0.14 -14.34 -0.13
C GLN A 14 0.74 -15.58 0.02
N THR A 15 0.25 -16.57 0.77
CA THR A 15 0.79 -17.94 0.75
C THR A 15 -0.12 -18.85 -0.04
N ILE A 16 0.42 -19.52 -1.05
CA ILE A 16 -0.33 -20.25 -2.08
C ILE A 16 0.13 -21.71 -2.14
N ASP A 17 -0.84 -22.61 -2.32
CA ASP A 17 -0.57 -24.01 -2.61
C ASP A 17 -0.08 -24.18 -4.06
N PRO A 18 1.08 -24.82 -4.29
CA PRO A 18 1.69 -24.92 -5.62
C PRO A 18 0.92 -25.80 -6.61
N GLU A 19 -0.02 -26.68 -6.14
CA GLU A 19 -0.80 -27.56 -7.01
C GLU A 19 -2.13 -26.93 -7.39
N THR A 20 -2.83 -26.40 -6.41
CA THR A 20 -4.17 -25.81 -6.61
C THR A 20 -4.12 -24.36 -7.05
N ARG A 21 -3.06 -23.63 -6.74
CA ARG A 21 -2.87 -22.16 -6.85
C ARG A 21 -3.81 -21.38 -5.95
N ASP A 22 -4.50 -22.06 -5.02
CA ASP A 22 -5.36 -21.40 -4.06
C ASP A 22 -4.59 -20.96 -2.81
N LEU A 23 -5.18 -20.07 -2.02
CA LEU A 23 -4.59 -19.65 -0.74
C LEU A 23 -4.51 -20.84 0.22
N ARG A 24 -3.45 -20.89 0.98
CA ARG A 24 -3.22 -21.97 1.97
C ARG A 24 -2.94 -21.40 3.33
N SER A 25 -3.87 -21.61 4.27
CA SER A 25 -3.90 -20.92 5.56
C SER A 25 -3.26 -21.68 6.72
N HIS A 26 -3.37 -23.01 6.78
CA HIS A 26 -3.02 -23.80 7.99
C HIS A 26 -1.52 -24.08 8.20
N ILE A 27 -0.67 -23.76 7.25
CA ILE A 27 0.80 -23.90 7.40
C ILE A 27 1.46 -22.60 7.89
N GLN A 28 0.75 -21.49 7.82
CA GLN A 28 1.27 -20.18 8.20
C GLN A 28 1.84 -20.15 9.61
N THR A 29 1.28 -20.87 10.56
CA THR A 29 1.76 -20.87 11.96
C THR A 29 3.19 -21.36 12.08
N GLU A 30 3.59 -22.40 11.34
CA GLU A 30 4.97 -22.92 11.34
C GLU A 30 5.90 -21.95 10.57
N MET A 31 5.49 -21.51 9.40
CA MET A 31 6.21 -20.55 8.57
C MET A 31 6.46 -19.24 9.33
N LEU A 32 5.45 -18.73 10.03
CA LEU A 32 5.56 -17.53 10.85
C LEU A 32 6.58 -17.71 11.99
N ALA A 33 6.56 -18.85 12.69
CA ALA A 33 7.48 -19.15 13.76
C ALA A 33 8.94 -19.21 13.25
N GLN A 34 9.15 -19.86 12.12
CA GLN A 34 10.46 -19.92 11.46
C GLN A 34 10.91 -18.54 10.94
N GLY A 35 9.98 -17.75 10.39
CA GLY A 35 10.24 -16.38 9.97
C GLY A 35 10.69 -15.49 11.13
N LYS A 36 10.03 -15.57 12.27
CA LYS A 36 10.43 -14.83 13.48
C LYS A 36 11.82 -15.25 14.00
N LEU A 37 12.19 -16.51 13.88
CA LEU A 37 13.53 -16.97 14.24
C LEU A 37 14.62 -16.41 13.32
N ARG A 38 14.32 -16.19 12.02
CA ARG A 38 15.30 -15.71 11.03
C ARG A 38 15.31 -14.19 10.88
N LEU A 39 14.14 -13.56 10.94
CA LEU A 39 13.91 -12.16 10.61
C LEU A 39 13.38 -11.35 11.80
N GLU A 40 13.32 -11.95 13.01
CA GLU A 40 12.90 -11.30 14.25
C GLU A 40 11.47 -10.73 14.19
N GLU A 41 11.28 -9.52 14.73
CA GLU A 41 9.99 -8.81 14.75
C GLU A 41 9.54 -8.25 13.37
N ARG A 42 10.35 -8.48 12.33
CA ARG A 42 10.07 -8.01 10.96
C ARG A 42 9.01 -8.85 10.23
N VAL A 43 8.66 -10.02 10.76
CA VAL A 43 7.60 -10.90 10.21
C VAL A 43 6.45 -10.98 11.20
N LYS A 44 5.25 -10.66 10.75
CA LYS A 44 4.05 -10.63 11.58
C LYS A 44 2.92 -11.43 10.93
N ALA A 45 2.04 -11.95 11.79
CA ALA A 45 0.76 -12.48 11.35
C ALA A 45 -0.20 -11.34 11.06
N GLU A 46 -0.99 -11.51 10.02
CA GLU A 46 -2.17 -10.70 9.74
C GLU A 46 -3.46 -11.42 10.13
N MET A 47 -4.60 -10.75 9.92
CA MET A 47 -5.91 -11.24 10.35
C MET A 47 -6.27 -12.60 9.75
N HIS A 48 -5.97 -12.83 8.47
CA HIS A 48 -6.15 -14.15 7.84
C HIS A 48 -4.84 -14.94 7.86
N GLN A 49 -4.91 -16.25 8.14
CA GLN A 49 -3.73 -17.11 8.22
C GLN A 49 -2.96 -17.28 6.90
N SER A 50 -3.59 -16.96 5.78
CA SER A 50 -2.96 -16.95 4.44
C SER A 50 -2.25 -15.62 4.10
N VAL A 51 -2.19 -14.68 5.05
CA VAL A 51 -1.54 -13.37 4.91
C VAL A 51 -0.34 -13.28 5.84
N ILE A 52 0.81 -12.91 5.30
CA ILE A 52 2.03 -12.62 6.06
C ILE A 52 2.46 -11.20 5.79
N GLU A 53 2.59 -10.40 6.85
CA GLU A 53 3.17 -9.06 6.81
C GLU A 53 4.66 -9.10 7.11
N VAL A 54 5.44 -8.39 6.33
CA VAL A 54 6.83 -8.09 6.63
C VAL A 54 7.06 -6.59 6.71
N GLY A 55 7.97 -6.17 7.60
CA GLY A 55 8.35 -4.77 7.76
C GLY A 55 9.86 -4.59 7.68
N THR A 56 10.30 -3.54 6.99
CA THR A 56 11.71 -3.16 6.97
C THR A 56 12.17 -2.65 8.34
N ARG A 57 13.46 -2.55 8.52
CA ARG A 57 14.06 -1.69 9.54
C ARG A 57 13.74 -0.22 9.23
N ILE A 58 14.09 0.68 10.13
CA ILE A 58 14.08 2.11 9.85
C ILE A 58 15.26 2.40 8.91
N CYS A 59 14.96 2.69 7.64
CA CYS A 59 15.94 2.94 6.60
C CYS A 59 16.23 4.45 6.48
N GLN A 60 17.50 4.81 6.41
CA GLN A 60 17.91 6.22 6.36
C GLN A 60 17.68 6.85 4.98
N ASN A 61 17.66 6.02 3.95
CA ASN A 61 17.49 6.42 2.55
C ASN A 61 16.85 5.28 1.73
N ILE A 62 16.57 5.56 0.47
CA ILE A 62 15.90 4.60 -0.41
C ILE A 62 16.77 3.38 -0.77
N GLU A 63 18.09 3.51 -0.80
CA GLU A 63 18.96 2.37 -1.11
C GLU A 63 18.98 1.36 0.05
N GLU A 64 19.03 1.83 1.30
CA GLU A 64 18.84 0.95 2.47
C GLU A 64 17.46 0.26 2.45
N ALA A 65 16.42 0.99 2.04
CA ALA A 65 15.08 0.41 1.91
C ALA A 65 15.02 -0.63 0.79
N ARG A 66 15.68 -0.37 -0.35
CA ARG A 66 15.80 -1.32 -1.46
C ARG A 66 16.48 -2.61 -1.00
N GLU A 67 17.65 -2.50 -0.39
CA GLU A 67 18.40 -3.65 0.11
C GLU A 67 17.56 -4.49 1.07
N ASP A 68 16.86 -3.84 2.00
CA ASP A 68 16.08 -4.52 3.03
C ASP A 68 14.81 -5.19 2.45
N ILE A 69 14.11 -4.56 1.50
CA ILE A 69 12.96 -5.17 0.80
C ILE A 69 13.40 -6.37 -0.04
N TYR A 70 14.50 -6.27 -0.77
CA TYR A 70 15.02 -7.37 -1.56
C TYR A 70 15.41 -8.55 -0.66
N ASP A 71 16.08 -8.27 0.46
CA ASP A 71 16.44 -9.30 1.45
C ASP A 71 15.19 -9.94 2.08
N LEU A 72 14.21 -9.15 2.50
CA LEU A 72 12.95 -9.66 3.05
C LEU A 72 12.20 -10.54 2.06
N ARG A 73 11.98 -10.08 0.83
CA ARG A 73 11.29 -10.89 -0.19
C ARG A 73 12.02 -12.19 -0.48
N ARG A 74 13.34 -12.15 -0.65
CA ARG A 74 14.18 -13.33 -0.88
C ARG A 74 14.05 -14.34 0.25
N ASN A 75 14.20 -13.88 1.50
CA ASN A 75 14.06 -14.74 2.67
C ASN A 75 12.65 -15.34 2.80
N MET A 76 11.62 -14.56 2.51
CA MET A 76 10.23 -15.02 2.59
C MET A 76 9.89 -16.01 1.49
N ILE A 77 10.44 -15.84 0.27
CA ILE A 77 10.28 -16.81 -0.82
C ILE A 77 10.93 -18.15 -0.43
N HIS A 78 12.17 -18.15 0.04
CA HIS A 78 12.85 -19.37 0.50
C HIS A 78 12.10 -20.05 1.64
N LEU A 79 11.61 -19.26 2.60
CA LEU A 79 10.82 -19.78 3.71
C LEU A 79 9.51 -20.43 3.25
N ALA A 80 8.83 -19.83 2.28
CA ALA A 80 7.64 -20.42 1.67
C ALA A 80 7.97 -21.75 0.98
N GLU A 81 9.01 -21.80 0.17
CA GLU A 81 9.46 -23.02 -0.53
C GLU A 81 9.84 -24.14 0.44
N GLU A 82 10.55 -23.85 1.53
CA GLU A 82 10.89 -24.83 2.59
C GLU A 82 9.63 -25.42 3.24
N ASN A 83 8.51 -24.68 3.24
CA ASN A 83 7.23 -25.13 3.77
C ASN A 83 6.27 -25.68 2.69
N GLY A 84 6.75 -25.89 1.46
CA GLY A 84 5.96 -26.41 0.34
C GLY A 84 4.89 -25.44 -0.14
N LEU A 85 5.16 -24.14 -0.06
CA LEU A 85 4.28 -23.05 -0.46
C LEU A 85 4.95 -22.16 -1.51
N VAL A 86 4.16 -21.33 -2.16
CA VAL A 86 4.62 -20.25 -3.03
C VAL A 86 4.23 -18.91 -2.42
N LEU A 87 5.17 -17.96 -2.38
CA LEU A 87 4.91 -16.58 -1.94
C LEU A 87 4.51 -15.74 -3.15
N VAL A 88 3.45 -14.96 -3.01
CA VAL A 88 2.95 -14.09 -4.09
C VAL A 88 2.62 -12.69 -3.57
N ALA A 89 3.10 -11.68 -4.29
CA ALA A 89 2.75 -10.27 -4.10
C ALA A 89 1.58 -9.92 -5.04
N GLY A 90 0.37 -9.89 -4.51
CA GLY A 90 -0.83 -9.49 -5.25
C GLY A 90 -1.88 -8.98 -4.28
N ALA A 91 -2.55 -7.89 -4.61
CA ALA A 91 -3.37 -7.19 -3.63
C ALA A 91 -4.75 -7.81 -3.39
N THR A 92 -5.20 -8.70 -4.28
CA THR A 92 -6.25 -9.70 -4.07
C THR A 92 -5.84 -11.02 -4.71
N HIS A 93 -6.34 -12.14 -4.19
CA HIS A 93 -6.19 -13.41 -4.89
C HIS A 93 -7.24 -13.52 -6.02
N PRO A 94 -6.85 -13.97 -7.23
CA PRO A 94 -7.77 -13.98 -8.38
C PRO A 94 -9.06 -14.76 -8.17
N PHE A 95 -9.04 -15.90 -7.45
CA PHE A 95 -10.22 -16.76 -7.32
C PHE A 95 -10.46 -17.32 -5.91
N ALA A 96 -9.53 -17.19 -4.96
CA ALA A 96 -9.73 -17.70 -3.60
C ALA A 96 -10.98 -17.08 -2.95
N ASP A 97 -11.67 -17.90 -2.19
CA ASP A 97 -12.85 -17.48 -1.43
C ASP A 97 -12.46 -17.16 0.03
N TRP A 98 -12.77 -15.96 0.46
CA TRP A 98 -12.51 -15.53 1.84
C TRP A 98 -13.28 -16.36 2.88
N ARG A 99 -14.36 -17.03 2.47
CA ARG A 99 -15.16 -17.92 3.35
C ARG A 99 -14.41 -19.17 3.75
N ASP A 100 -13.44 -19.57 2.93
CA ASP A 100 -12.61 -20.75 3.16
C ASP A 100 -11.32 -20.42 3.94
N GLN A 101 -11.13 -19.13 4.29
CA GLN A 101 -9.93 -18.68 4.99
C GLN A 101 -10.15 -18.60 6.49
N GLU A 102 -9.15 -19.06 7.26
CA GLU A 102 -9.14 -19.03 8.71
C GLU A 102 -8.60 -17.70 9.26
N ILE A 103 -9.22 -17.21 10.32
CA ILE A 103 -8.73 -16.05 11.08
C ILE A 103 -7.57 -16.49 11.98
N TYR A 104 -6.51 -15.70 12.05
CA TYR A 104 -5.39 -15.95 12.94
C TYR A 104 -5.82 -15.81 14.41
N PRO A 105 -5.52 -16.78 15.30
CA PRO A 105 -6.00 -16.80 16.68
C PRO A 105 -5.23 -15.76 17.53
N ASP A 106 -5.65 -14.51 17.48
CA ASP A 106 -5.13 -13.41 18.28
C ASP A 106 -6.31 -12.60 18.83
N PRO A 107 -6.36 -12.27 20.14
CA PRO A 107 -7.43 -11.49 20.74
C PRO A 107 -7.73 -10.16 20.05
N ARG A 108 -6.72 -9.56 19.38
CA ARG A 108 -6.92 -8.32 18.61
C ARG A 108 -7.83 -8.55 17.42
N TYR A 109 -7.64 -9.66 16.70
CA TYR A 109 -8.45 -10.01 15.52
C TYR A 109 -9.81 -10.54 15.92
N ASP A 110 -9.91 -11.31 17.02
CA ASP A 110 -11.18 -11.73 17.57
C ASP A 110 -12.11 -10.53 17.84
N LYS A 111 -11.55 -9.47 18.42
CA LYS A 111 -12.29 -8.23 18.67
C LYS A 111 -12.70 -7.50 17.39
N VAL A 112 -11.85 -7.44 16.37
CA VAL A 112 -12.19 -6.85 15.06
C VAL A 112 -13.29 -7.66 14.38
N VAL A 113 -13.20 -8.99 14.42
CA VAL A 113 -14.24 -9.89 13.86
C VAL A 113 -15.55 -9.77 14.63
N GLU A 114 -15.51 -9.66 15.97
CA GLU A 114 -16.71 -9.42 16.78
C GLU A 114 -17.41 -8.10 16.41
N ASP A 115 -16.64 -7.03 16.28
CA ASP A 115 -17.17 -5.68 16.02
C ASP A 115 -17.66 -5.51 14.56
N LEU A 116 -16.97 -6.09 13.58
CA LEU A 116 -17.22 -5.84 12.15
C LEU A 116 -17.85 -7.04 11.40
N GLN A 117 -17.91 -8.22 12.03
CA GLN A 117 -18.57 -9.42 11.52
C GLN A 117 -18.15 -9.78 10.07
N LEU A 118 -19.09 -9.80 9.12
CA LEU A 118 -18.88 -10.14 7.73
C LEU A 118 -17.84 -9.24 7.05
N VAL A 119 -17.82 -7.96 7.40
CA VAL A 119 -16.87 -7.00 6.84
C VAL A 119 -15.43 -7.38 7.18
N ALA A 120 -15.15 -7.75 8.45
CA ALA A 120 -13.84 -8.24 8.84
C ALA A 120 -13.47 -9.54 8.12
N ARG A 121 -14.37 -10.52 8.11
CA ARG A 121 -14.12 -11.84 7.48
C ARG A 121 -13.84 -11.75 6.00
N SER A 122 -14.49 -10.82 5.28
CA SER A 122 -14.32 -10.64 3.84
C SER A 122 -13.11 -9.76 3.46
N ASN A 123 -12.34 -9.28 4.44
CA ASN A 123 -11.19 -8.38 4.20
C ASN A 123 -9.92 -9.16 3.80
N LEU A 124 -10.02 -10.00 2.80
CA LEU A 124 -8.92 -10.81 2.28
C LEU A 124 -8.15 -10.03 1.21
N ILE A 125 -7.36 -9.06 1.64
CA ILE A 125 -6.62 -8.13 0.80
C ILE A 125 -5.18 -7.97 1.29
N PHE A 126 -4.31 -7.46 0.41
CA PHE A 126 -2.88 -7.35 0.65
C PHE A 126 -2.38 -5.99 0.19
N GLY A 127 -1.69 -5.28 1.07
CA GLY A 127 -1.29 -3.91 0.86
C GLY A 127 0.20 -3.66 0.90
N LEU A 128 0.54 -2.45 0.53
CA LEU A 128 1.83 -1.81 0.75
C LEU A 128 1.59 -0.59 1.64
N HIS A 129 2.31 -0.51 2.77
CA HIS A 129 2.31 0.68 3.61
C HIS A 129 3.70 1.31 3.61
N VAL A 130 3.75 2.62 3.49
CA VAL A 130 5.01 3.39 3.49
C VAL A 130 4.95 4.44 4.58
N HIS A 131 5.89 4.36 5.52
CA HIS A 131 6.11 5.34 6.58
C HIS A 131 7.23 6.28 6.19
N VAL A 132 6.99 7.58 6.33
CA VAL A 132 8.03 8.61 6.16
C VAL A 132 8.22 9.33 7.48
N GLY A 133 9.46 9.39 7.98
CA GLY A 133 9.83 10.05 9.23
C GLY A 133 9.53 11.55 9.20
N ILE A 134 8.58 11.99 10.03
CA ILE A 134 8.17 13.38 10.23
C ILE A 134 7.94 13.58 11.72
N GLU A 135 8.96 14.04 12.43
CA GLU A 135 8.98 14.09 13.89
C GLU A 135 8.10 15.23 14.45
N ASP A 136 7.94 16.31 13.69
CA ASP A 136 7.08 17.42 14.08
C ASP A 136 5.61 17.09 13.75
N LYS A 137 4.77 17.02 14.77
CA LYS A 137 3.37 16.62 14.63
C LYS A 137 2.53 17.62 13.84
N GLU A 138 2.81 18.92 13.93
CA GLU A 138 2.12 19.93 13.11
C GLU A 138 2.53 19.79 11.64
N ALA A 139 3.82 19.61 11.37
CA ALA A 139 4.30 19.33 10.03
C ALA A 139 3.67 18.03 9.47
N ALA A 140 3.55 16.98 10.28
CA ALA A 140 2.91 15.72 9.87
C ALA A 140 1.45 15.93 9.42
N ILE A 141 0.67 16.76 10.12
CA ILE A 141 -0.71 17.11 9.72
C ILE A 141 -0.72 17.90 8.41
N GLN A 142 0.14 18.91 8.27
CA GLN A 142 0.18 19.73 7.04
C GLN A 142 0.61 18.89 5.83
N ILE A 143 1.60 18.02 6.00
CA ILE A 143 2.03 17.08 4.96
C ILE A 143 0.90 16.09 4.63
N MET A 144 0.25 15.49 5.62
CA MET A 144 -0.91 14.61 5.40
C MET A 144 -2.01 15.33 4.60
N ASN A 145 -2.38 16.54 4.99
CA ASN A 145 -3.41 17.33 4.31
C ASN A 145 -3.10 17.52 2.82
N SER A 146 -1.85 17.83 2.49
CA SER A 146 -1.43 18.09 1.11
C SER A 146 -1.19 16.79 0.33
N LEU A 147 -0.69 15.72 0.97
CA LEU A 147 -0.50 14.40 0.38
C LEU A 147 -1.80 13.80 -0.17
N ARG A 148 -2.95 14.11 0.42
CA ARG A 148 -4.26 13.62 -0.05
C ARG A 148 -4.49 13.86 -1.55
N TYR A 149 -3.95 14.95 -2.10
CA TYR A 149 -4.05 15.25 -3.53
C TYR A 149 -3.32 14.22 -4.39
N PHE A 150 -2.17 13.73 -3.93
CA PHE A 150 -1.29 12.83 -4.68
C PHE A 150 -1.67 11.35 -4.53
N LEU A 151 -2.50 10.98 -3.55
CA LEU A 151 -2.85 9.58 -3.29
C LEU A 151 -3.54 8.89 -4.47
N PRO A 152 -4.43 9.51 -5.26
CA PRO A 152 -4.98 8.87 -6.45
C PRO A 152 -3.91 8.50 -7.48
N HIS A 153 -2.89 9.34 -7.68
CA HIS A 153 -1.78 9.09 -8.61
C HIS A 153 -0.89 7.93 -8.12
N ILE A 154 -0.57 7.92 -6.82
CA ILE A 154 0.20 6.85 -6.18
C ILE A 154 -0.57 5.52 -6.27
N LEU A 155 -1.88 5.54 -6.04
CA LEU A 155 -2.74 4.37 -6.18
C LEU A 155 -2.78 3.87 -7.63
N ALA A 156 -2.90 4.75 -8.61
CA ALA A 156 -2.93 4.37 -10.03
C ALA A 156 -1.66 3.60 -10.44
N LEU A 157 -0.49 4.03 -9.95
CA LEU A 157 0.79 3.33 -10.14
C LEU A 157 0.84 1.95 -9.48
N SER A 158 0.22 1.83 -8.29
CA SER A 158 0.29 0.60 -7.48
C SER A 158 -0.81 -0.42 -7.77
N THR A 159 -1.82 -0.11 -8.62
CA THR A 159 -2.97 -1.01 -8.85
C THR A 159 -2.54 -2.43 -9.20
N ASN A 160 -3.03 -3.43 -8.44
CA ASN A 160 -2.60 -4.82 -8.56
C ASN A 160 -3.67 -5.83 -8.09
N SER A 161 -4.97 -5.49 -8.25
CA SER A 161 -6.08 -6.34 -7.78
C SER A 161 -7.30 -6.29 -8.72
N PRO A 162 -7.18 -6.79 -9.98
CA PRO A 162 -8.28 -6.71 -10.94
C PRO A 162 -9.29 -7.85 -10.81
N PHE A 163 -8.98 -8.90 -10.04
CA PHE A 163 -9.82 -10.08 -9.90
C PHE A 163 -10.31 -10.26 -8.45
N TRP A 164 -11.50 -10.85 -8.31
CA TRP A 164 -12.10 -11.23 -7.02
C TRP A 164 -13.08 -12.36 -7.18
N LEU A 165 -12.96 -13.41 -6.34
CA LEU A 165 -13.86 -14.58 -6.33
C LEU A 165 -14.07 -15.20 -7.74
N GLY A 166 -12.99 -15.33 -8.50
CA GLY A 166 -13.03 -15.94 -9.83
C GLY A 166 -13.55 -15.03 -10.96
N MET A 167 -13.72 -13.73 -10.70
CA MET A 167 -14.29 -12.79 -11.68
C MET A 167 -13.33 -11.62 -11.96
N GLU A 168 -13.29 -11.17 -13.20
CA GLU A 168 -12.76 -9.86 -13.55
C GLU A 168 -13.73 -8.80 -13.02
N THR A 169 -13.27 -7.97 -12.07
CA THR A 169 -14.11 -7.01 -11.35
C THR A 169 -14.44 -5.75 -12.15
N GLY A 170 -13.68 -5.50 -13.20
CA GLY A 170 -13.70 -4.27 -13.94
C GLY A 170 -12.97 -3.10 -13.26
N TYR A 171 -12.33 -3.31 -12.11
CA TYR A 171 -11.48 -2.35 -11.41
C TYR A 171 -10.02 -2.75 -11.52
N LYS A 172 -9.10 -1.80 -11.41
CA LYS A 172 -7.66 -2.07 -11.35
C LYS A 172 -7.17 -2.30 -9.91
N SER A 173 -7.85 -1.68 -8.93
CA SER A 173 -7.67 -1.92 -7.50
C SER A 173 -8.99 -2.31 -6.84
N TYR A 174 -9.33 -3.60 -6.86
CA TYR A 174 -10.49 -4.09 -6.11
C TYR A 174 -10.21 -4.17 -4.61
N ARG A 175 -8.95 -4.27 -4.21
CA ARG A 175 -8.52 -4.12 -2.82
C ARG A 175 -9.11 -2.86 -2.19
N ALA A 176 -9.01 -1.72 -2.86
CA ALA A 176 -9.57 -0.46 -2.36
C ALA A 176 -11.09 -0.56 -2.14
N LYS A 177 -11.83 -1.29 -2.99
CA LYS A 177 -13.28 -1.52 -2.85
C LYS A 177 -13.63 -2.43 -1.68
N VAL A 178 -12.84 -3.47 -1.44
CA VAL A 178 -13.01 -4.35 -0.28
C VAL A 178 -12.73 -3.57 1.01
N PHE A 179 -11.62 -2.84 1.06
CA PHE A 179 -11.21 -2.12 2.26
C PHE A 179 -12.14 -0.97 2.65
N GLU A 180 -12.80 -0.32 1.70
CA GLU A 180 -13.73 0.78 1.99
C GLU A 180 -14.97 0.35 2.78
N ASN A 181 -15.24 -0.96 2.91
CA ASN A 181 -16.29 -1.47 3.78
C ASN A 181 -15.94 -1.32 5.27
N PHE A 182 -14.66 -1.22 5.62
CA PHE A 182 -14.24 -0.94 6.99
C PHE A 182 -14.59 0.50 7.37
N PRO A 183 -15.01 0.75 8.63
CA PRO A 183 -15.20 2.11 9.12
C PRO A 183 -13.88 2.86 9.17
N ARG A 184 -13.93 4.18 9.02
CA ARG A 184 -12.75 5.07 9.13
C ARG A 184 -11.63 4.72 8.14
N THR A 185 -12.00 4.35 6.92
CA THR A 185 -11.14 4.13 5.75
C THR A 185 -11.26 5.28 4.74
N ASN A 186 -10.62 5.15 3.59
CA ASN A 186 -10.56 6.16 2.53
C ASN A 186 -9.74 7.40 2.91
N LEU A 187 -9.83 8.43 2.07
CA LEU A 187 -9.16 9.71 2.31
C LEU A 187 -9.65 10.36 3.60
N PRO A 188 -8.76 10.83 4.49
CA PRO A 188 -9.17 11.63 5.63
C PRO A 188 -9.71 13.00 5.20
N ASP A 189 -10.44 13.67 6.08
CA ASP A 189 -10.65 15.10 6.00
C ASP A 189 -9.35 15.85 6.32
N SER A 190 -9.28 17.14 5.99
CA SER A 190 -8.18 17.99 6.42
C SER A 190 -8.36 18.44 7.86
N PHE A 191 -7.27 18.58 8.59
CA PHE A 191 -7.23 19.11 9.95
C PHE A 191 -6.41 20.40 9.98
N GLY A 192 -6.91 21.41 10.68
CA GLY A 192 -6.24 22.70 10.80
C GLY A 192 -4.99 22.66 11.70
N SER A 193 -4.89 21.64 12.59
CA SER A 193 -3.77 21.44 13.51
C SER A 193 -3.71 20.00 14.01
N TYR A 194 -2.58 19.64 14.61
CA TYR A 194 -2.46 18.35 15.31
C TYR A 194 -3.42 18.26 16.49
N SER A 195 -3.66 19.35 17.20
CA SER A 195 -4.62 19.39 18.31
C SER A 195 -6.05 19.09 17.85
N GLU A 196 -6.46 19.55 16.68
CA GLU A 196 -7.76 19.20 16.10
C GLU A 196 -7.86 17.71 15.78
N PHE A 197 -6.82 17.14 15.17
CA PHE A 197 -6.72 15.69 14.93
C PHE A 197 -6.77 14.89 16.26
N GLU A 198 -6.00 15.31 17.26
CA GLU A 198 -5.99 14.66 18.57
C GLU A 198 -7.36 14.73 19.26
N ASN A 199 -8.06 15.86 19.18
CA ASN A 199 -9.42 16.00 19.68
C ASN A 199 -10.39 15.06 18.97
N TYR A 200 -10.28 14.88 17.66
CA TYR A 200 -11.07 13.91 16.91
C TYR A 200 -10.82 12.47 17.42
N VAL A 201 -9.55 12.07 17.55
CA VAL A 201 -9.17 10.74 18.07
C VAL A 201 -9.72 10.54 19.50
N ASN A 202 -9.53 11.53 20.38
CA ASN A 202 -9.96 11.47 21.78
C ASN A 202 -11.49 11.39 21.89
N LEU A 203 -12.23 12.06 21.00
CA LEU A 203 -13.70 11.95 20.94
C LEU A 203 -14.11 10.52 20.61
N LEU A 204 -13.50 9.89 19.60
CA LEU A 204 -13.81 8.51 19.21
C LEU A 204 -13.49 7.50 20.32
N ILE A 205 -12.39 7.71 21.06
CA ILE A 205 -12.03 6.88 22.22
C ILE A 205 -13.04 7.09 23.35
N LYS A 206 -13.36 8.33 23.71
CA LYS A 206 -14.30 8.67 24.77
C LYS A 206 -15.71 8.13 24.51
N THR A 207 -16.10 8.04 23.26
CA THR A 207 -17.42 7.52 22.84
C THR A 207 -17.43 6.03 22.55
N ASN A 208 -16.34 5.32 22.87
CA ASN A 208 -16.16 3.88 22.63
C ASN A 208 -16.31 3.46 21.15
N CYS A 209 -16.08 4.37 20.18
CA CYS A 209 -16.02 4.03 18.77
C CYS A 209 -14.75 3.25 18.42
N ILE A 210 -13.67 3.56 19.13
CA ILE A 210 -12.36 2.88 19.04
C ILE A 210 -11.74 2.81 20.44
N ASP A 211 -10.86 1.87 20.66
CA ASP A 211 -10.03 1.77 21.87
C ASP A 211 -8.69 2.50 21.74
N ASN A 212 -8.21 2.66 20.51
CA ASN A 212 -6.96 3.37 20.20
C ASN A 212 -6.94 3.84 18.73
N ALA A 213 -6.04 4.76 18.41
CA ALA A 213 -5.91 5.37 17.08
C ALA A 213 -5.47 4.42 15.95
N LYS A 214 -4.97 3.20 16.25
CA LYS A 214 -4.67 2.19 15.21
C LYS A 214 -5.91 1.80 14.40
N LYS A 215 -7.12 1.93 15.00
CA LYS A 215 -8.41 1.62 14.33
C LYS A 215 -8.92 2.74 13.42
N ILE A 216 -8.07 3.70 13.08
CA ILE A 216 -8.28 4.71 12.03
C ILE A 216 -7.47 4.26 10.82
N TRP A 217 -8.13 3.68 9.83
CA TRP A 217 -7.50 3.03 8.68
C TRP A 217 -7.53 3.89 7.41
N TRP A 218 -7.34 5.21 7.56
CA TRP A 218 -7.29 6.12 6.41
C TRP A 218 -6.16 5.79 5.43
N ASP A 219 -6.32 6.20 4.18
CA ASP A 219 -5.34 6.05 3.11
C ASP A 219 -3.99 6.73 3.41
N VAL A 220 -4.01 7.76 4.24
CA VAL A 220 -2.84 8.43 4.82
C VAL A 220 -3.18 8.92 6.22
N ARG A 221 -2.26 8.77 7.17
CA ARG A 221 -2.46 9.23 8.55
C ARG A 221 -1.12 9.56 9.24
N PRO A 222 -1.11 10.43 10.25
CA PRO A 222 -0.03 10.43 11.22
C PRO A 222 -0.08 9.11 11.98
N HIS A 223 1.06 8.42 12.10
CA HIS A 223 1.04 7.14 12.83
C HIS A 223 0.88 7.38 14.34
N PRO A 224 0.04 6.60 15.07
CA PRO A 224 -0.26 6.87 16.48
C PRO A 224 0.90 6.65 17.45
N TYR A 225 1.93 5.90 17.07
CA TYR A 225 3.05 5.52 17.95
C TYR A 225 4.43 5.82 17.37
N PHE A 226 4.54 6.05 16.08
CA PHE A 226 5.78 6.39 15.40
C PHE A 226 5.70 7.84 14.91
N ASP A 227 6.80 8.54 14.93
CA ASP A 227 6.89 9.91 14.42
C ASP A 227 6.96 9.91 12.88
N THR A 228 5.93 9.34 12.25
CA THR A 228 5.83 9.17 10.79
C THR A 228 4.47 9.59 10.25
N VAL A 229 4.45 9.98 8.97
CA VAL A 229 3.24 9.95 8.14
C VAL A 229 3.23 8.62 7.39
N GLU A 230 2.14 7.87 7.54
CA GLU A 230 1.93 6.54 6.97
C GLU A 230 0.97 6.63 5.78
N VAL A 231 1.42 6.20 4.60
CA VAL A 231 0.61 6.06 3.39
C VAL A 231 0.22 4.60 3.22
N ARG A 232 -1.09 4.31 3.13
CA ARG A 232 -1.70 2.98 3.16
C ARG A 232 -2.52 2.66 1.91
N VAL A 233 -2.66 3.62 1.00
CA VAL A 233 -3.55 3.55 -0.16
C VAL A 233 -3.15 2.47 -1.17
N CYS A 234 -1.89 2.06 -1.18
CA CYS A 234 -1.30 1.23 -2.22
C CYS A 234 -1.72 -0.24 -2.14
N ASP A 235 -2.07 -0.81 -3.28
CA ASP A 235 -1.97 -2.26 -3.50
C ASP A 235 -0.49 -2.67 -3.38
N ILE A 236 -0.19 -3.87 -2.87
CA ILE A 236 1.18 -4.40 -2.94
C ILE A 236 1.56 -4.61 -4.41
N PRO A 237 2.69 -4.06 -4.90
CA PRO A 237 3.16 -4.29 -6.26
C PRO A 237 3.74 -5.69 -6.46
N LEU A 238 3.69 -6.21 -7.70
CA LEU A 238 4.26 -7.51 -8.03
C LEU A 238 5.77 -7.55 -7.80
N ARG A 239 6.51 -6.58 -8.32
CA ARG A 239 7.97 -6.52 -8.27
C ARG A 239 8.48 -5.71 -7.09
N ALA A 240 9.57 -6.13 -6.47
CA ALA A 240 10.23 -5.40 -5.39
C ALA A 240 10.65 -3.97 -5.82
N GLU A 241 11.14 -3.82 -7.05
CA GLU A 241 11.57 -2.52 -7.56
C GLU A 241 10.39 -1.53 -7.70
N GLU A 242 9.18 -2.01 -7.97
CA GLU A 242 7.97 -1.18 -7.99
C GLU A 242 7.64 -0.64 -6.59
N THR A 243 7.80 -1.48 -5.54
CA THR A 243 7.68 -1.05 -4.13
C THR A 243 8.69 0.05 -3.81
N VAL A 244 9.95 -0.13 -4.20
CA VAL A 244 11.02 0.85 -3.98
C VAL A 244 10.71 2.16 -4.71
N ALA A 245 10.26 2.11 -5.96
CA ALA A 245 9.89 3.30 -6.73
C ALA A 245 8.72 4.08 -6.10
N ILE A 246 7.68 3.38 -5.63
CA ILE A 246 6.53 3.98 -4.95
C ILE A 246 6.95 4.59 -3.61
N ALA A 247 7.79 3.89 -2.83
CA ALA A 247 8.30 4.42 -1.56
C ALA A 247 9.15 5.68 -1.78
N ALA A 248 10.01 5.70 -2.80
CA ALA A 248 10.79 6.87 -3.19
C ALA A 248 9.90 8.05 -3.60
N LEU A 249 8.82 7.79 -4.36
CA LEU A 249 7.85 8.80 -4.77
C LEU A 249 7.14 9.42 -3.55
N ILE A 250 6.70 8.60 -2.61
CA ILE A 250 6.04 9.04 -1.38
C ILE A 250 7.02 9.86 -0.52
N GLN A 251 8.27 9.41 -0.35
CA GLN A 251 9.32 10.13 0.38
C GLN A 251 9.62 11.49 -0.25
N ALA A 252 9.82 11.52 -1.57
CA ALA A 252 10.10 12.75 -2.30
C ALA A 252 8.93 13.74 -2.21
N THR A 253 7.69 13.24 -2.26
CA THR A 253 6.49 14.08 -2.10
C THR A 253 6.42 14.68 -0.70
N ALA A 254 6.61 13.88 0.34
CA ALA A 254 6.62 14.38 1.72
C ALA A 254 7.72 15.45 1.93
N CYS A 255 8.92 15.21 1.39
CA CYS A 255 10.02 16.18 1.44
C CYS A 255 9.68 17.47 0.68
N LYS A 256 9.10 17.38 -0.52
CA LYS A 256 8.68 18.55 -1.31
C LYS A 256 7.61 19.36 -0.60
N LEU A 257 6.60 18.71 -0.03
CA LEU A 257 5.52 19.36 0.70
C LEU A 257 6.06 20.05 1.97
N TRP A 258 6.96 19.38 2.70
CA TRP A 258 7.64 20.01 3.83
C TRP A 258 8.42 21.26 3.44
N LYS A 259 9.18 21.25 2.33
CA LYS A 259 9.92 22.42 1.84
C LYS A 259 8.99 23.59 1.47
N LEU A 260 7.82 23.29 0.88
CA LEU A 260 6.83 24.33 0.63
C LEU A 260 6.36 24.95 1.94
N HIS A 261 6.00 24.13 2.91
CA HIS A 261 5.55 24.58 4.23
C HIS A 261 6.62 25.40 4.97
N GLU A 262 7.90 24.95 4.97
CA GLU A 262 9.01 25.71 5.54
C GLU A 262 9.21 27.06 4.85
N GLY A 263 8.98 27.12 3.52
CA GLY A 263 9.01 28.34 2.73
C GLY A 263 7.75 29.22 2.90
N ASN A 264 6.88 28.92 3.86
CA ASN A 264 5.59 29.60 4.07
C ASN A 264 4.69 29.56 2.81
N MET A 265 4.76 28.45 2.09
CA MET A 265 3.92 28.11 0.93
C MET A 265 3.15 26.82 1.27
N ASP A 266 2.01 26.63 0.63
CA ASP A 266 1.24 25.40 0.81
C ASP A 266 0.79 24.88 -0.56
N TYR A 267 0.57 23.54 -0.63
CA TYR A 267 -0.06 22.95 -1.80
C TYR A 267 -1.57 23.16 -1.70
N ARG A 268 -2.21 23.50 -2.84
CA ARG A 268 -3.64 23.80 -2.86
C ARG A 268 -4.45 22.62 -2.32
N GLN A 269 -5.24 22.88 -1.29
CA GLN A 269 -6.10 21.87 -0.68
C GLN A 269 -7.49 21.85 -1.34
N TYR A 270 -7.94 20.64 -1.63
CA TYR A 270 -9.25 20.38 -2.22
C TYR A 270 -10.13 19.62 -1.21
N SER A 271 -11.44 19.77 -1.37
CA SER A 271 -12.38 19.03 -0.52
C SER A 271 -12.22 17.53 -0.72
N ARG A 272 -12.46 16.77 0.35
CA ARG A 272 -12.42 15.29 0.31
C ARG A 272 -13.33 14.74 -0.80
N ALA A 273 -14.52 15.32 -1.00
CA ALA A 273 -15.46 14.88 -2.02
C ALA A 273 -14.85 14.91 -3.42
N LEU A 274 -14.15 15.99 -3.79
CA LEU A 274 -13.47 16.10 -5.10
C LEU A 274 -12.31 15.11 -5.23
N LEU A 275 -11.52 14.95 -4.17
CA LEU A 275 -10.40 14.00 -4.18
C LEU A 275 -10.89 12.55 -4.30
N MET A 276 -12.06 12.23 -3.74
CA MET A 276 -12.68 10.91 -3.87
C MET A 276 -13.09 10.59 -5.31
N GLU A 277 -13.46 11.58 -6.12
CA GLU A 277 -13.70 11.37 -7.56
C GLU A 277 -12.43 10.90 -8.28
N ASN A 278 -11.29 11.54 -8.02
CA ASN A 278 -10.01 11.10 -8.55
C ASN A 278 -9.59 9.74 -8.02
N LYS A 279 -9.81 9.46 -6.72
CA LYS A 279 -9.57 8.14 -6.16
C LYS A 279 -10.42 7.08 -6.86
N PHE A 280 -11.71 7.32 -7.07
CA PHE A 280 -12.57 6.40 -7.82
C PHE A 280 -12.02 6.13 -9.23
N ARG A 281 -11.60 7.17 -9.96
CA ARG A 281 -11.03 7.03 -11.30
C ARG A 281 -9.74 6.20 -11.29
N ALA A 282 -8.84 6.45 -10.33
CA ALA A 282 -7.62 5.67 -10.14
C ALA A 282 -7.93 4.19 -9.83
N VAL A 283 -8.84 3.92 -8.90
CA VAL A 283 -9.29 2.57 -8.54
C VAL A 283 -9.89 1.83 -9.75
N ARG A 284 -10.68 2.54 -10.56
CA ARG A 284 -11.41 1.94 -11.70
C ARG A 284 -10.53 1.74 -12.92
N TYR A 285 -9.72 2.72 -13.28
CA TYR A 285 -9.04 2.79 -14.56
C TYR A 285 -7.52 2.69 -14.45
N GLY A 286 -6.92 2.90 -13.25
CA GLY A 286 -5.48 2.91 -13.05
C GLY A 286 -4.78 3.92 -13.98
N LEU A 287 -3.66 3.50 -14.56
CA LEU A 287 -2.84 4.31 -15.47
C LEU A 287 -3.51 4.63 -16.83
N ASP A 288 -4.55 3.89 -17.20
CA ASP A 288 -5.28 4.09 -18.46
C ASP A 288 -6.42 5.11 -18.30
N GLY A 289 -6.61 5.63 -17.09
CA GLY A 289 -7.66 6.59 -16.76
C GLY A 289 -7.29 8.04 -17.06
N LYS A 290 -8.29 8.88 -16.85
CA LYS A 290 -8.13 10.34 -16.78
C LYS A 290 -8.54 10.79 -15.40
N LEU A 291 -7.71 11.59 -14.76
CA LEU A 291 -8.05 12.25 -13.51
C LEU A 291 -8.41 13.72 -13.74
N ILE A 292 -9.07 14.30 -12.77
CA ILE A 292 -9.41 15.71 -12.82
C ILE A 292 -8.20 16.53 -12.38
N ASP A 293 -7.69 17.37 -13.26
CA ASP A 293 -6.83 18.49 -12.87
C ASP A 293 -7.74 19.62 -12.38
N PHE A 294 -7.83 19.76 -11.06
CA PHE A 294 -8.70 20.77 -10.45
C PHE A 294 -8.23 22.21 -10.68
N GLY A 295 -6.95 22.39 -11.03
CA GLY A 295 -6.41 23.72 -11.39
C GLY A 295 -6.82 24.15 -12.79
N LYS A 296 -6.84 23.20 -13.72
CA LYS A 296 -7.24 23.40 -15.11
C LYS A 296 -8.76 23.19 -15.31
N GLU A 297 -9.47 22.64 -14.33
CA GLU A 297 -10.90 22.24 -14.40
C GLU A 297 -11.19 21.33 -15.61
N SER A 298 -10.28 20.38 -15.86
CA SER A 298 -10.35 19.48 -17.02
C SER A 298 -9.90 18.07 -16.69
N GLU A 299 -10.32 17.11 -17.50
CA GLU A 299 -9.79 15.75 -17.47
C GLU A 299 -8.45 15.69 -18.19
N VAL A 300 -7.44 15.08 -17.56
CA VAL A 300 -6.10 14.88 -18.10
C VAL A 300 -5.73 13.41 -17.97
N ASP A 301 -5.01 12.86 -18.94
CA ASP A 301 -4.52 11.50 -18.91
C ASP A 301 -3.62 11.28 -17.69
N GLU A 302 -3.83 10.18 -16.97
CA GLU A 302 -3.09 9.90 -15.73
C GLU A 302 -1.59 9.80 -15.97
N ARG A 303 -1.15 9.25 -17.08
CA ARG A 303 0.28 9.18 -17.44
C ARG A 303 0.90 10.56 -17.63
N GLU A 304 0.15 11.50 -18.17
CA GLU A 304 0.58 12.90 -18.31
C GLU A 304 0.68 13.57 -16.94
N LEU A 305 -0.35 13.39 -16.09
CA LEU A 305 -0.36 13.93 -14.72
C LEU A 305 0.77 13.37 -13.85
N ILE A 306 1.10 12.08 -13.99
CA ILE A 306 2.28 11.49 -13.32
C ILE A 306 3.57 12.15 -13.84
N GLY A 307 3.67 12.44 -15.13
CA GLY A 307 4.79 13.21 -15.68
C GLY A 307 4.94 14.60 -15.06
N GLU A 308 3.83 15.33 -14.91
CA GLU A 308 3.81 16.62 -14.20
C GLU A 308 4.17 16.45 -12.71
N TYR A 309 3.70 15.38 -12.08
CA TYR A 309 4.02 15.04 -10.68
C TYR A 309 5.51 14.75 -10.49
N LEU A 310 6.14 13.98 -11.36
CA LEU A 310 7.58 13.72 -11.32
C LEU A 310 8.38 15.02 -11.47
N ASN A 311 7.96 15.92 -12.35
CA ASN A 311 8.58 17.24 -12.49
C ASN A 311 8.42 18.11 -11.23
N PHE A 312 7.26 18.01 -10.54
CA PHE A 312 7.00 18.74 -9.30
C PHE A 312 7.96 18.37 -8.18
N ILE A 313 8.35 17.10 -8.06
CA ILE A 313 9.25 16.60 -7.00
C ILE A 313 10.73 16.62 -7.41
N ASP A 314 11.07 16.93 -8.64
CA ASP A 314 12.41 16.72 -9.22
C ASP A 314 13.54 17.41 -8.43
N ASP A 315 13.27 18.58 -7.86
CA ASP A 315 14.26 19.37 -7.11
C ASP A 315 14.65 18.75 -5.75
N VAL A 316 13.87 17.81 -5.20
CA VAL A 316 14.20 17.14 -3.94
C VAL A 316 14.82 15.75 -4.15
N VAL A 317 14.66 15.15 -5.32
CA VAL A 317 15.14 13.80 -5.64
C VAL A 317 16.68 13.66 -5.47
N PRO A 318 17.52 14.63 -5.89
CA PRO A 318 18.97 14.52 -5.71
C PRO A 318 19.40 14.51 -4.24
N GLU A 319 18.76 15.29 -3.39
CA GLU A 319 19.13 15.37 -1.97
C GLU A 319 18.71 14.12 -1.16
N LEU A 320 17.68 13.39 -1.65
CA LEU A 320 17.24 12.12 -1.08
C LEU A 320 18.01 10.93 -1.66
N GLY A 321 18.85 11.14 -2.68
CA GLY A 321 19.57 10.08 -3.37
C GLY A 321 18.68 9.10 -4.13
N SER A 322 17.42 9.49 -4.45
CA SER A 322 16.38 8.56 -4.93
C SER A 322 16.20 8.55 -6.46
N ARG A 323 17.17 9.11 -7.23
CA ARG A 323 17.04 9.24 -8.68
C ARG A 323 16.76 7.93 -9.40
N SER A 324 17.49 6.87 -9.10
CA SER A 324 17.31 5.57 -9.76
C SER A 324 15.92 4.98 -9.53
N ALA A 325 15.43 5.07 -8.28
CA ALA A 325 14.10 4.58 -7.91
C ALA A 325 12.98 5.41 -8.57
N ILE A 326 13.11 6.75 -8.62
CA ILE A 326 12.14 7.61 -9.29
C ILE A 326 12.14 7.39 -10.80
N ASP A 327 13.31 7.19 -11.44
CA ASP A 327 13.37 6.90 -12.86
C ASP A 327 12.72 5.56 -13.24
N TYR A 328 12.64 4.60 -12.32
CA TYR A 328 11.93 3.33 -12.56
C TYR A 328 10.42 3.53 -12.78
N ILE A 329 9.83 4.62 -12.28
CA ILE A 329 8.42 4.95 -12.56
C ILE A 329 8.15 5.08 -14.06
N LYS A 330 9.13 5.51 -14.86
CA LYS A 330 9.00 5.54 -16.33
C LYS A 330 8.77 4.13 -16.90
N THR A 331 9.52 3.14 -16.37
CA THR A 331 9.31 1.72 -16.73
C THR A 331 7.91 1.25 -16.32
N MET A 332 7.42 1.65 -15.14
CA MET A 332 6.05 1.31 -14.72
C MET A 332 5.01 1.94 -15.65
N LEU A 333 5.23 3.18 -16.09
CA LEU A 333 4.34 3.83 -17.07
C LEU A 333 4.36 3.12 -18.43
N GLU A 334 5.49 2.60 -18.87
CA GLU A 334 5.62 1.87 -20.15
C GLU A 334 5.01 0.46 -20.08
N THR A 335 5.25 -0.26 -19.00
CA THR A 335 4.84 -1.67 -18.85
C THR A 335 3.42 -1.83 -18.30
N GLY A 336 2.84 -0.79 -17.73
CA GLY A 336 1.57 -0.82 -17.01
C GLY A 336 1.71 -1.30 -15.57
N SER A 337 0.66 -1.13 -14.80
CA SER A 337 0.57 -1.59 -13.40
C SER A 337 0.48 -3.12 -13.31
N GLY A 338 0.59 -3.66 -12.09
CA GLY A 338 0.37 -5.09 -11.86
C GLY A 338 -1.00 -5.57 -12.36
N ALA A 339 -2.05 -4.75 -12.19
CA ALA A 339 -3.38 -5.06 -12.70
C ALA A 339 -3.43 -5.15 -14.22
N ASP A 340 -2.74 -4.24 -14.94
CA ASP A 340 -2.69 -4.26 -16.40
C ASP A 340 -2.06 -5.55 -16.91
N ARG A 341 -0.96 -5.97 -16.28
CA ARG A 341 -0.23 -7.17 -16.64
C ARG A 341 -1.03 -8.44 -16.32
N GLN A 342 -1.68 -8.53 -15.15
CA GLN A 342 -2.58 -9.63 -14.80
C GLN A 342 -3.73 -9.76 -15.81
N LEU A 343 -4.39 -8.65 -16.15
CA LEU A 343 -5.47 -8.64 -17.13
C LEU A 343 -5.00 -9.07 -18.53
N LYS A 344 -3.78 -8.72 -18.92
CA LYS A 344 -3.18 -9.16 -20.18
C LYS A 344 -3.03 -10.69 -20.19
N VAL A 345 -2.44 -11.28 -19.15
CA VAL A 345 -2.29 -12.74 -19.04
C VAL A 345 -3.66 -13.43 -19.12
N PHE A 346 -4.65 -12.92 -18.40
CA PHE A 346 -6.00 -13.50 -18.43
C PHE A 346 -6.64 -13.42 -19.83
N ARG A 347 -6.51 -12.30 -20.53
CA ARG A 347 -7.02 -12.15 -21.91
C ARG A 347 -6.37 -13.08 -22.91
N GLU A 348 -5.09 -13.42 -22.70
CA GLU A 348 -4.34 -14.32 -23.55
C GLU A 348 -4.63 -15.80 -23.25
N THR A 349 -4.89 -16.16 -22.00
CA THR A 349 -5.01 -17.57 -21.56
C THR A 349 -6.44 -18.00 -21.21
N GLY A 350 -7.29 -17.09 -20.74
CA GLY A 350 -8.61 -17.38 -20.19
C GLY A 350 -8.57 -18.15 -18.87
N ASP A 351 -7.39 -18.27 -18.23
CA ASP A 351 -7.18 -19.10 -17.03
C ASP A 351 -6.60 -18.28 -15.87
N LEU A 352 -7.34 -18.20 -14.76
CA LEU A 352 -6.91 -17.50 -13.56
C LEU A 352 -5.74 -18.18 -12.83
N LYS A 353 -5.52 -19.49 -13.02
CA LYS A 353 -4.33 -20.16 -12.49
C LYS A 353 -3.06 -19.67 -13.19
N MET A 354 -3.13 -19.42 -14.49
CA MET A 354 -2.03 -18.81 -15.23
C MET A 354 -1.74 -17.37 -14.75
N VAL A 355 -2.76 -16.66 -14.32
CA VAL A 355 -2.55 -15.32 -13.69
C VAL A 355 -1.82 -15.48 -12.37
N VAL A 356 -2.17 -16.45 -11.53
CA VAL A 356 -1.46 -16.72 -10.27
C VAL A 356 -0.02 -17.13 -10.51
N ASP A 357 0.24 -18.03 -11.50
CA ASP A 357 1.59 -18.44 -11.87
C ASP A 357 2.43 -17.24 -12.33
N TYR A 358 1.85 -16.35 -13.15
CA TYR A 358 2.48 -15.11 -13.56
C TYR A 358 2.79 -14.19 -12.37
N MET A 359 1.85 -14.02 -11.44
CA MET A 359 2.07 -13.21 -10.23
C MET A 359 3.22 -13.76 -9.38
N ALA A 360 3.33 -15.10 -9.26
CA ALA A 360 4.42 -15.77 -8.56
C ALA A 360 5.78 -15.53 -9.24
N GLU A 361 5.84 -15.60 -10.57
CA GLU A 361 7.03 -15.30 -11.36
C GLU A 361 7.47 -13.85 -11.20
N GLU A 362 6.54 -12.91 -11.32
CA GLU A 362 6.81 -11.48 -11.14
C GLU A 362 7.25 -11.11 -9.72
N THR A 363 6.73 -11.81 -8.70
CA THR A 363 7.16 -11.62 -7.29
C THR A 363 8.64 -11.93 -7.10
N ARG A 364 9.18 -12.85 -7.91
CA ARG A 364 10.59 -13.29 -7.90
C ARG A 364 11.48 -12.45 -8.82
N ALA A 365 10.88 -11.67 -9.73
CA ALA A 365 11.61 -10.94 -10.75
C ALA A 365 12.60 -9.93 -10.16
N GLY A 366 13.85 -9.97 -10.63
CA GLY A 366 14.93 -9.09 -10.17
C GLY A 366 15.56 -9.48 -8.84
N LEU A 367 15.13 -10.58 -8.22
CA LEU A 367 15.75 -11.13 -7.02
C LEU A 367 16.77 -12.22 -7.42
N ASP A 368 17.95 -12.17 -6.85
CA ASP A 368 18.97 -13.24 -6.98
C ASP A 368 18.58 -14.38 -6.03
N LEU A 369 17.80 -15.34 -6.57
CA LEU A 369 17.22 -16.48 -5.85
C LEU A 369 17.97 -17.78 -6.18
#